data_ed8367295e3a34141b0f492a2e52b95b
#
_entry.id   ed8367295e3a34141b0f492a2e52b95b
#
_cell.length_a   1.000
_cell.length_b   1.000
_cell.length_c   1.000
_cell.angle_alpha   90.00
_cell.angle_beta   90.00
_cell.angle_gamma   90.00
#
_symmetry.space_group_name_H-M   'P 1'
#
loop_
_entity.id
_entity.type
_entity.pdbx_description
1 polymer ?
#
loop_
_entity_poly.entity_id
_entity_poly.type
_entity_poly.pdbx_seq_one_letter_code
_entity_poly.pdbx_strand_id
1 'polypeptide(L)'
;VLTLGWEFPPLVNGGLGIACLGLSKALAKKVDLRVIVPKADPSVLFDGFQLTGLNNVSYREVEQVDRKYSYDSFALVEHAPIELDPYTTVEGESGVVQFTKEGRITFSKTHEADLQLFKNKEDLYAGDLALKVIQFSKIAVKVAMQQDFDIIHAHDWMTYLAGVEVKKATGKPLVVHLHASQFDRAGADARGWIYDIEKFGMEQADAVI
;
A
#
# COMPACT_ATOMS: atom_id res chain seq x y z
N VAL A 1 -11.75 10.71 4.72
CA VAL A 1 -11.45 9.38 4.16
C VAL A 1 -10.00 9.34 3.71
N LEU A 2 -9.29 8.25 4.03
CA LEU A 2 -7.96 7.97 3.53
C LEU A 2 -8.07 6.94 2.39
N THR A 3 -7.71 7.32 1.18
CA THR A 3 -7.64 6.43 0.02
C THR A 3 -6.20 5.98 -0.20
N LEU A 4 -6.01 4.67 -0.37
CA LEU A 4 -4.77 4.05 -0.77
C LEU A 4 -4.90 3.61 -2.23
N GLY A 5 -4.10 4.18 -3.12
CA GLY A 5 -4.06 3.86 -4.54
C GLY A 5 -2.68 3.37 -4.96
N TRP A 6 -2.59 2.65 -6.08
CA TRP A 6 -1.32 2.20 -6.62
C TRP A 6 -0.76 3.15 -7.67
N GLU A 7 -1.60 3.63 -8.55
CA GLU A 7 -1.25 4.61 -9.58
C GLU A 7 -2.24 5.77 -9.58
N PHE A 8 -1.78 6.94 -9.98
CA PHE A 8 -2.60 8.15 -10.07
C PHE A 8 -2.08 9.09 -11.15
N PRO A 9 -2.96 9.77 -11.92
CA PRO A 9 -2.52 10.70 -12.96
C PRO A 9 -1.62 11.82 -12.41
N PRO A 10 -0.60 12.24 -13.19
CA PRO A 10 -0.29 11.83 -14.56
C PRO A 10 0.52 10.51 -14.68
N LEU A 11 0.91 9.92 -13.57
CA LEU A 11 1.75 8.70 -13.52
C LEU A 11 0.85 7.45 -13.50
N VAL A 12 0.35 7.07 -14.65
CA VAL A 12 -0.55 5.91 -14.83
C VAL A 12 -0.08 5.00 -15.95
N ASN A 13 -0.26 3.69 -15.76
CA ASN A 13 0.01 2.67 -16.78
C ASN A 13 -1.27 2.05 -17.33
N GLY A 14 -2.40 2.26 -16.65
CA GLY A 14 -3.67 1.64 -17.02
C GLY A 14 -4.91 2.38 -16.58
N GLY A 15 -6.03 1.67 -16.62
CA GLY A 15 -7.35 2.20 -16.27
C GLY A 15 -7.56 2.46 -14.79
N LEU A 16 -6.81 1.76 -13.92
CA LEU A 16 -6.96 1.85 -12.47
C LEU A 16 -6.78 3.28 -11.97
N GLY A 17 -5.69 3.95 -12.36
CA GLY A 17 -5.41 5.31 -11.93
C GLY A 17 -6.44 6.33 -12.42
N ILE A 18 -7.00 6.12 -13.61
CA ILE A 18 -8.06 6.97 -14.16
C ILE A 18 -9.36 6.76 -13.39
N ALA A 19 -9.71 5.51 -13.07
CA ALA A 19 -10.87 5.18 -12.24
C ALA A 19 -10.74 5.79 -10.83
N CYS A 20 -9.57 5.65 -10.20
CA CYS A 20 -9.26 6.23 -8.90
C CYS A 20 -9.37 7.77 -8.92
N LEU A 21 -8.88 8.44 -9.97
CA LEU A 21 -9.04 9.89 -10.11
C LEU A 21 -10.50 10.29 -10.22
N GLY A 22 -11.29 9.58 -11.05
CA GLY A 22 -12.72 9.87 -11.23
C GLY A 22 -13.49 9.76 -9.92
N LEU A 23 -13.23 8.66 -9.18
CA LEU A 23 -13.84 8.43 -7.88
C LEU A 23 -13.38 9.46 -6.84
N SER A 24 -12.08 9.79 -6.79
CA SER A 24 -11.54 10.79 -5.87
C SER A 24 -12.18 12.17 -6.08
N LYS A 25 -12.34 12.60 -7.33
CA LYS A 25 -13.03 13.87 -7.66
C LYS A 25 -14.51 13.86 -7.23
N ALA A 26 -15.17 12.72 -7.29
CA ALA A 26 -16.57 12.60 -6.85
C ALA A 26 -16.67 12.58 -5.32
N LEU A 27 -15.80 11.84 -4.64
CA LEU A 27 -15.75 11.75 -3.18
C LEU A 27 -15.35 13.06 -2.51
N ALA A 28 -14.38 13.78 -3.06
CA ALA A 28 -13.91 15.06 -2.53
C ALA A 28 -14.98 16.14 -2.43
N LYS A 29 -16.09 15.99 -3.18
CA LYS A 29 -17.27 16.88 -3.06
C LYS A 29 -18.13 16.59 -1.82
N LYS A 30 -17.89 15.48 -1.15
CA LYS A 30 -18.74 14.95 -0.07
C LYS A 30 -17.99 14.73 1.23
N VAL A 31 -16.68 14.50 1.17
CA VAL A 31 -15.84 14.15 2.33
C VAL A 31 -14.48 14.84 2.23
N ASP A 32 -13.82 15.04 3.37
CA ASP A 32 -12.40 15.37 3.39
C ASP A 32 -11.62 14.13 2.93
N LEU A 33 -10.96 14.25 1.78
CA LEU A 33 -10.30 13.14 1.09
C LEU A 33 -8.78 13.33 1.07
N ARG A 34 -8.07 12.31 1.45
CA ARG A 34 -6.61 12.18 1.38
C ARG A 34 -6.27 10.94 0.59
N VAL A 35 -5.30 11.04 -0.29
CA VAL A 35 -4.89 9.95 -1.18
C VAL A 35 -3.40 9.71 -0.99
N ILE A 36 -3.01 8.46 -0.74
CA ILE A 36 -1.61 8.02 -0.69
C ILE A 36 -1.36 7.05 -1.84
N VAL A 37 -0.28 7.30 -2.58
CA VAL A 37 0.17 6.47 -3.71
C VAL A 37 1.68 6.28 -3.67
N PRO A 38 2.23 5.24 -4.32
CA PRO A 38 3.68 5.05 -4.43
C PRO A 38 4.40 6.25 -5.06
N LYS A 39 3.85 6.78 -6.16
CA LYS A 39 4.45 7.91 -6.89
C LYS A 39 3.39 8.94 -7.26
N ALA A 40 3.70 10.21 -7.02
CA ALA A 40 2.91 11.36 -7.46
C ALA A 40 3.84 12.43 -8.03
N ASP A 41 3.35 13.17 -9.02
CA ASP A 41 4.01 14.36 -9.51
C ASP A 41 3.69 15.54 -8.57
N PRO A 42 4.68 16.11 -7.87
CA PRO A 42 4.45 17.17 -6.90
C PRO A 42 4.00 18.50 -7.54
N SER A 43 4.17 18.65 -8.86
CA SER A 43 3.72 19.84 -9.59
C SER A 43 2.23 19.83 -9.89
N VAL A 44 1.57 18.66 -9.78
CA VAL A 44 0.13 18.51 -10.07
C VAL A 44 -0.67 18.62 -8.79
N LEU A 45 -1.52 19.63 -8.73
CA LEU A 45 -2.45 19.83 -7.63
C LEU A 45 -3.86 19.42 -8.05
N PHE A 46 -4.55 18.75 -7.14
CA PHE A 46 -5.94 18.37 -7.34
C PHE A 46 -6.86 19.22 -6.48
N ASP A 47 -7.93 19.71 -7.10
CA ASP A 47 -8.94 20.45 -6.36
C ASP A 47 -9.77 19.51 -5.48
N GLY A 48 -9.92 19.90 -4.22
CA GLY A 48 -10.78 19.22 -3.25
C GLY A 48 -10.16 18.04 -2.51
N PHE A 49 -8.92 17.60 -2.81
CA PHE A 49 -8.22 16.56 -2.04
C PHE A 49 -6.70 16.67 -2.09
N GLN A 50 -6.06 16.08 -1.09
CA GLN A 50 -4.60 16.02 -0.99
C GLN A 50 -4.10 14.69 -1.56
N LEU A 51 -3.13 14.74 -2.49
CA LEU A 51 -2.41 13.57 -3.01
C LEU A 51 -0.99 13.55 -2.44
N THR A 52 -0.63 12.44 -1.80
CA THR A 52 0.71 12.20 -1.25
C THR A 52 1.36 11.03 -1.98
N GLY A 53 2.45 11.29 -2.71
CA GLY A 53 3.30 10.24 -3.27
C GLY A 53 4.44 9.88 -2.31
N LEU A 54 4.70 8.60 -2.08
CA LEU A 54 5.83 8.17 -1.23
C LEU A 54 7.17 8.62 -1.79
N ASN A 55 7.28 8.81 -3.11
CA ASN A 55 8.47 9.40 -3.75
C ASN A 55 8.78 10.82 -3.27
N ASN A 56 7.81 11.54 -2.71
CA ASN A 56 7.95 12.92 -2.23
C ASN A 56 8.10 13.00 -0.70
N VAL A 57 7.98 11.87 0.00
CA VAL A 57 8.12 11.78 1.45
C VAL A 57 9.60 11.75 1.84
N SER A 58 9.97 12.49 2.88
CA SER A 58 11.33 12.47 3.41
C SER A 58 11.53 11.31 4.40
N TYR A 59 12.75 10.78 4.47
CA TYR A 59 13.09 9.77 5.48
C TYR A 59 12.86 10.27 6.90
N ARG A 60 13.12 11.55 7.17
CA ARG A 60 12.93 12.16 8.49
C ARG A 60 11.47 12.08 8.97
N GLU A 61 10.51 12.30 8.06
CA GLU A 61 9.08 12.21 8.39
C GLU A 61 8.70 10.79 8.81
N VAL A 62 9.19 9.79 8.08
CA VAL A 62 8.94 8.37 8.40
C VAL A 62 9.64 7.96 9.69
N GLU A 63 10.89 8.37 9.88
CA GLU A 63 11.68 8.07 11.08
C GLU A 63 11.07 8.67 12.36
N GLN A 64 10.44 9.82 12.28
CA GLN A 64 9.74 10.42 13.43
C GLN A 64 8.60 9.52 13.92
N VAL A 65 7.88 8.86 13.02
CA VAL A 65 6.84 7.90 13.38
C VAL A 65 7.46 6.66 14.02
N ASP A 66 8.56 6.13 13.44
CA ASP A 66 9.29 4.99 14.01
C ASP A 66 9.83 5.25 15.43
N ARG A 67 10.17 6.50 15.74
CA ARG A 67 10.61 6.90 17.08
C ARG A 67 9.46 7.09 18.07
N LYS A 68 8.31 7.56 17.58
CA LYS A 68 7.13 7.84 18.42
C LYS A 68 6.39 6.57 18.83
N TYR A 69 6.32 5.62 17.92
CA TYR A 69 5.62 4.36 18.14
C TYR A 69 6.65 3.24 18.28
N SER A 70 6.60 2.51 19.41
CA SER A 70 7.49 1.36 19.60
C SER A 70 7.25 0.36 18.47
N TYR A 71 8.31 -0.32 18.07
CA TYR A 71 8.32 -1.21 16.93
C TYR A 71 7.30 -2.36 17.00
N ASP A 72 7.02 -2.80 18.23
CA ASP A 72 6.03 -3.85 18.52
C ASP A 72 4.58 -3.42 18.21
N SER A 73 4.32 -2.12 18.07
CA SER A 73 2.98 -1.61 17.74
C SER A 73 2.67 -1.69 16.24
N PHE A 74 3.69 -1.76 15.39
CA PHE A 74 3.56 -2.08 13.97
C PHE A 74 3.69 -3.59 13.79
N ALA A 75 3.10 -4.31 14.73
CA ALA A 75 3.17 -5.73 14.77
C ALA A 75 2.59 -6.31 13.50
N LEU A 76 3.38 -7.13 12.90
CA LEU A 76 2.96 -8.39 12.34
C LEU A 76 1.65 -8.33 11.55
N VAL A 77 1.75 -8.44 10.28
CA VAL A 77 0.79 -9.22 9.54
C VAL A 77 0.89 -10.66 10.06
N GLU A 78 0.33 -10.89 11.28
CA GLU A 78 0.17 -12.21 11.84
C GLU A 78 -0.79 -12.99 10.95
N HIS A 79 -0.40 -13.69 9.98
CA HIS A 79 -1.16 -14.52 9.07
C HIS A 79 -1.55 -13.89 7.72
N ALA A 80 -0.64 -13.22 7.01
CA ALA A 80 -0.75 -13.31 5.58
C ALA A 80 -0.23 -14.71 5.19
N PRO A 81 -1.07 -15.64 4.70
CA PRO A 81 -0.60 -16.90 4.15
C PRO A 81 -0.02 -16.67 2.77
N ILE A 82 0.95 -15.78 2.69
CA ILE A 82 1.67 -15.51 1.45
C ILE A 82 2.78 -16.53 1.42
N GLU A 83 2.58 -17.63 0.72
CA GLU A 83 3.67 -18.42 0.18
C GLU A 83 4.33 -17.59 -0.91
N LEU A 84 5.18 -16.67 -0.52
CA LEU A 84 6.13 -16.08 -1.45
C LEU A 84 7.07 -17.20 -1.86
N ASP A 85 7.25 -17.37 -3.16
CA ASP A 85 8.17 -18.34 -3.74
C ASP A 85 9.50 -18.28 -2.95
N PRO A 86 9.97 -19.38 -2.33
CA PRO A 86 11.21 -19.39 -1.58
C PRO A 86 12.45 -19.06 -2.41
N TYR A 87 12.29 -18.87 -3.72
CA TYR A 87 13.34 -18.44 -4.65
C TYR A 87 13.39 -16.92 -4.86
N THR A 88 12.51 -16.14 -4.27
CA THR A 88 12.67 -14.68 -4.21
C THR A 88 13.70 -14.36 -3.12
N THR A 89 14.94 -14.75 -3.33
CA THR A 89 16.06 -14.31 -2.50
C THR A 89 16.27 -12.83 -2.79
N VAL A 90 15.87 -11.98 -1.88
CA VAL A 90 16.31 -10.58 -1.84
C VAL A 90 17.78 -10.60 -1.41
N GLU A 91 18.68 -10.85 -2.35
CA GLU A 91 20.09 -10.56 -2.19
C GLU A 91 20.30 -9.04 -2.24
N GLY A 92 20.22 -8.43 -1.10
CA GLY A 92 20.55 -7.02 -0.89
C GLY A 92 20.61 -6.74 0.61
N GLU A 93 21.67 -6.06 1.05
CA GLU A 93 21.95 -5.73 2.45
C GLU A 93 20.89 -4.81 3.15
N SER A 94 19.78 -4.52 2.54
CA SER A 94 18.65 -3.86 3.20
C SER A 94 17.77 -4.93 3.86
N GLY A 95 17.93 -5.13 5.15
CA GLY A 95 17.14 -6.05 5.99
C GLY A 95 15.66 -5.66 6.09
N VAL A 96 14.96 -5.69 4.96
CA VAL A 96 13.69 -5.03 4.76
C VAL A 96 12.51 -5.94 5.05
N VAL A 97 12.63 -7.22 4.76
CA VAL A 97 11.59 -8.21 5.01
C VAL A 97 12.26 -9.48 5.52
N GLN A 98 12.01 -9.85 6.74
CA GLN A 98 12.40 -11.17 7.25
C GLN A 98 11.18 -12.07 7.17
N PHE A 99 11.27 -13.10 6.33
CA PHE A 99 10.32 -14.19 6.35
C PHE A 99 10.70 -15.13 7.50
N THR A 100 9.78 -15.37 8.42
CA THR A 100 9.95 -16.45 9.37
C THR A 100 9.65 -17.79 8.68
N LYS A 101 10.18 -18.88 9.22
CA LYS A 101 9.85 -20.24 8.75
C LYS A 101 8.35 -20.58 8.78
N GLU A 102 7.55 -19.69 9.36
CA GLU A 102 6.10 -19.82 9.52
C GLU A 102 5.32 -18.92 8.54
N GLY A 103 5.97 -18.35 7.51
CA GLY A 103 5.32 -17.52 6.49
C GLY A 103 4.89 -16.12 6.98
N ARG A 104 5.43 -15.67 8.12
CA ARG A 104 5.12 -14.35 8.67
C ARG A 104 5.99 -13.26 8.04
N ILE A 105 5.38 -12.19 7.58
CA ILE A 105 6.09 -10.99 7.14
C ILE A 105 6.28 -10.08 8.36
N THR A 106 7.53 -9.86 8.77
CA THR A 106 7.86 -8.86 9.79
C THR A 106 8.38 -7.60 9.12
N PHE A 107 7.73 -6.48 9.38
CA PHE A 107 8.22 -5.20 8.91
C PHE A 107 9.35 -4.72 9.82
N SER A 108 10.56 -4.64 9.30
CA SER A 108 11.68 -4.01 9.98
C SER A 108 11.53 -2.49 10.01
N LYS A 109 12.32 -1.82 10.85
CA LYS A 109 12.46 -0.36 10.85
C LYS A 109 12.68 0.16 9.42
N THR A 110 12.02 1.27 9.03
CA THR A 110 12.23 1.84 7.70
C THR A 110 13.64 2.37 7.57
N HIS A 111 14.31 2.03 6.50
CA HIS A 111 15.61 2.59 6.11
C HIS A 111 15.43 3.57 4.96
N GLU A 112 16.38 4.47 4.79
CA GLU A 112 16.33 5.43 3.68
C GLU A 112 16.28 4.73 2.31
N ALA A 113 16.95 3.59 2.18
CA ALA A 113 16.93 2.75 0.98
C ALA A 113 15.52 2.29 0.58
N ASP A 114 14.62 2.08 1.55
CA ASP A 114 13.24 1.65 1.29
C ASP A 114 12.45 2.71 0.50
N LEU A 115 12.70 3.98 0.78
CA LEU A 115 12.08 5.10 0.05
C LEU A 115 12.66 5.26 -1.36
N GLN A 116 13.90 4.83 -1.60
CA GLN A 116 14.53 4.94 -2.92
C GLN A 116 13.81 4.11 -3.99
N LEU A 117 13.12 3.02 -3.60
CA LEU A 117 12.30 2.23 -4.51
C LEU A 117 11.21 3.06 -5.22
N PHE A 118 10.71 4.10 -4.55
CA PHE A 118 9.68 4.98 -5.12
C PHE A 118 10.26 6.26 -5.73
N LYS A 119 11.50 6.62 -5.39
CA LYS A 119 12.18 7.83 -5.91
C LYS A 119 12.88 7.63 -7.25
N ASN A 120 13.13 6.38 -7.64
CA ASN A 120 13.72 6.07 -8.94
C ASN A 120 12.74 6.39 -10.09
N LYS A 121 13.24 6.44 -11.32
CA LYS A 121 12.43 6.71 -12.53
C LYS A 121 11.78 5.45 -13.12
N GLU A 122 12.00 4.29 -12.49
CA GLU A 122 11.44 3.04 -12.98
C GLU A 122 9.92 3.02 -12.90
N ASP A 123 9.31 2.27 -13.81
CA ASP A 123 7.90 1.97 -13.79
C ASP A 123 7.51 1.25 -12.49
N LEU A 124 6.32 1.54 -11.96
CA LEU A 124 5.81 0.89 -10.73
C LEU A 124 5.66 -0.62 -10.88
N TYR A 125 5.38 -1.09 -12.09
CA TYR A 125 5.19 -2.51 -12.39
C TYR A 125 6.48 -3.23 -12.83
N ALA A 126 7.58 -2.50 -13.07
CA ALA A 126 8.86 -3.08 -13.42
C ALA A 126 9.59 -3.66 -12.20
N GLY A 127 10.43 -4.65 -12.41
CA GLY A 127 11.23 -5.28 -11.37
C GLY A 127 10.40 -6.09 -10.37
N ASP A 128 10.83 -6.12 -9.12
CA ASP A 128 10.15 -6.89 -8.05
C ASP A 128 8.90 -6.15 -7.55
N LEU A 129 7.76 -6.49 -8.13
CA LEU A 129 6.46 -5.90 -7.74
C LEU A 129 6.05 -6.31 -6.33
N ALA A 130 6.36 -7.54 -5.90
CA ALA A 130 6.03 -8.01 -4.56
C ALA A 130 6.75 -7.18 -3.50
N LEU A 131 8.04 -6.94 -3.71
CA LEU A 131 8.83 -6.06 -2.84
C LEU A 131 8.24 -4.65 -2.78
N LYS A 132 7.86 -4.07 -3.93
CA LYS A 132 7.25 -2.74 -3.96
C LYS A 132 5.92 -2.68 -3.20
N VAL A 133 5.07 -3.70 -3.33
CA VAL A 133 3.80 -3.79 -2.59
C VAL A 133 4.04 -3.87 -1.08
N ILE A 134 4.99 -4.67 -0.64
CA ILE A 134 5.37 -4.79 0.77
C ILE A 134 5.95 -3.47 1.29
N GLN A 135 6.85 -2.84 0.55
CA GLN A 135 7.44 -1.55 0.96
C GLN A 135 6.40 -0.42 0.97
N PHE A 136 5.48 -0.43 0.01
CA PHE A 136 4.35 0.50 0.02
C PHE A 136 3.55 0.37 1.31
N SER A 137 3.19 -0.85 1.71
CA SER A 137 2.42 -1.06 2.92
C SER A 137 3.17 -0.61 4.18
N LYS A 138 4.46 -0.90 4.28
CA LYS A 138 5.32 -0.48 5.38
C LYS A 138 5.43 1.04 5.54
N ILE A 139 5.52 1.78 4.43
CA ILE A 139 5.72 3.23 4.47
C ILE A 139 4.38 3.96 4.52
N ALA A 140 3.37 3.49 3.77
CA ALA A 140 2.06 4.12 3.72
C ALA A 140 1.38 4.17 5.09
N VAL A 141 1.52 3.13 5.93
CA VAL A 141 0.99 3.16 7.31
C VAL A 141 1.59 4.31 8.12
N LYS A 142 2.89 4.58 7.99
CA LYS A 142 3.57 5.65 8.72
C LYS A 142 3.17 7.03 8.25
N VAL A 143 2.95 7.18 6.94
CA VAL A 143 2.39 8.41 6.36
C VAL A 143 0.94 8.60 6.79
N ALA A 144 0.14 7.54 6.80
CA ALA A 144 -1.24 7.56 7.26
C ALA A 144 -1.37 7.98 8.72
N MET A 145 -0.49 7.50 9.60
CA MET A 145 -0.51 7.84 11.04
C MET A 145 -0.23 9.33 11.34
N GLN A 146 0.22 10.09 10.36
CA GLN A 146 0.40 11.55 10.47
C GLN A 146 -0.81 12.34 9.95
N GLN A 147 -1.86 11.65 9.54
CA GLN A 147 -3.05 12.25 8.93
C GLN A 147 -4.31 11.93 9.74
N ASP A 148 -5.28 12.83 9.69
CA ASP A 148 -6.60 12.60 10.27
C ASP A 148 -7.55 12.02 9.23
N PHE A 149 -8.23 10.92 9.57
CA PHE A 149 -9.25 10.28 8.76
C PHE A 149 -10.11 9.35 9.60
N ASP A 150 -11.27 8.96 9.10
CA ASP A 150 -12.22 8.09 9.81
C ASP A 150 -12.35 6.73 9.15
N ILE A 151 -12.12 6.64 7.85
CA ILE A 151 -12.28 5.44 7.02
C ILE A 151 -11.08 5.27 6.12
N ILE A 152 -10.63 4.01 5.95
CA ILE A 152 -9.59 3.61 5.02
C ILE A 152 -10.27 3.01 3.79
N HIS A 153 -9.86 3.44 2.60
CA HIS A 153 -10.37 2.94 1.33
C HIS A 153 -9.19 2.48 0.46
N ALA A 154 -8.97 1.17 0.35
CA ALA A 154 -7.86 0.58 -0.39
C ALA A 154 -8.32 0.09 -1.75
N HIS A 155 -7.63 0.52 -2.82
CA HIS A 155 -7.97 0.21 -4.20
C HIS A 155 -7.05 -0.84 -4.80
N ASP A 156 -7.64 -1.98 -5.11
CA ASP A 156 -7.01 -3.16 -5.71
C ASP A 156 -5.96 -3.82 -4.80
N TRP A 157 -5.62 -5.05 -5.12
CA TRP A 157 -4.78 -5.94 -4.31
C TRP A 157 -3.42 -5.34 -3.88
N MET A 158 -2.82 -4.49 -4.72
CA MET A 158 -1.54 -3.85 -4.43
C MET A 158 -1.56 -2.93 -3.21
N THR A 159 -2.76 -2.49 -2.78
CA THR A 159 -2.94 -1.60 -1.63
C THR A 159 -3.55 -2.27 -0.41
N TYR A 160 -4.01 -3.52 -0.55
CA TYR A 160 -4.74 -4.20 0.52
C TYR A 160 -3.88 -4.43 1.75
N LEU A 161 -2.62 -4.85 1.59
CA LEU A 161 -1.70 -5.00 2.72
C LEU A 161 -1.52 -3.67 3.47
N ALA A 162 -1.36 -2.56 2.75
CA ALA A 162 -1.28 -1.23 3.37
C ALA A 162 -2.58 -0.88 4.12
N GLY A 163 -3.74 -1.16 3.52
CA GLY A 163 -5.04 -0.94 4.16
C GLY A 163 -5.18 -1.71 5.47
N VAL A 164 -4.80 -2.98 5.49
CA VAL A 164 -4.82 -3.82 6.68
C VAL A 164 -3.87 -3.31 7.76
N GLU A 165 -2.65 -2.89 7.40
CA GLU A 165 -1.69 -2.33 8.36
C GLU A 165 -2.17 -0.99 8.94
N VAL A 166 -2.76 -0.12 8.12
CA VAL A 166 -3.36 1.13 8.61
C VAL A 166 -4.53 0.84 9.55
N LYS A 167 -5.41 -0.13 9.21
CA LYS A 167 -6.51 -0.57 10.09
C LYS A 167 -5.98 -1.04 11.44
N LYS A 168 -4.97 -1.90 11.46
CA LYS A 168 -4.36 -2.39 12.71
C LYS A 168 -3.74 -1.28 13.53
N ALA A 169 -3.02 -0.36 12.90
CA ALA A 169 -2.34 0.74 13.58
C ALA A 169 -3.29 1.80 14.15
N THR A 170 -4.45 2.01 13.53
CA THR A 170 -5.34 3.12 13.85
C THR A 170 -6.69 2.71 14.44
N GLY A 171 -7.08 1.44 14.29
CA GLY A 171 -8.42 0.95 14.66
C GLY A 171 -9.54 1.46 13.75
N LYS A 172 -9.23 2.14 12.63
CA LYS A 172 -10.22 2.68 11.71
C LYS A 172 -10.74 1.60 10.75
N PRO A 173 -12.02 1.66 10.33
CA PRO A 173 -12.60 0.68 9.43
C PRO A 173 -11.94 0.74 8.04
N LEU A 174 -11.79 -0.46 7.44
CA LEU A 174 -11.20 -0.67 6.12
C LEU A 174 -12.27 -1.08 5.11
N VAL A 175 -12.36 -0.34 4.03
CA VAL A 175 -13.07 -0.71 2.82
C VAL A 175 -12.06 -1.10 1.74
N VAL A 176 -12.17 -2.28 1.15
CA VAL A 176 -11.40 -2.66 -0.02
C VAL A 176 -12.26 -2.59 -1.28
N HIS A 177 -11.67 -2.06 -2.34
CA HIS A 177 -12.33 -1.87 -3.62
C HIS A 177 -11.62 -2.70 -4.69
N LEU A 178 -12.30 -3.72 -5.21
CA LEU A 178 -11.77 -4.62 -6.21
C LEU A 178 -12.12 -4.10 -7.61
N HIS A 179 -11.11 -3.71 -8.38
CA HIS A 179 -11.30 -3.26 -9.77
C HIS A 179 -11.27 -4.42 -10.77
N ALA A 180 -10.40 -5.39 -10.53
CA ALA A 180 -10.35 -6.66 -11.26
C ALA A 180 -9.73 -7.73 -10.37
N SER A 181 -10.33 -8.90 -10.32
CA SER A 181 -9.83 -10.02 -9.52
C SER A 181 -8.73 -10.80 -10.25
N GLN A 182 -7.99 -11.60 -9.51
CA GLN A 182 -7.06 -12.55 -10.11
C GLN A 182 -7.78 -13.59 -10.98
N PHE A 183 -9.05 -13.90 -10.66
CA PHE A 183 -9.88 -14.74 -11.54
C PHE A 183 -10.16 -14.10 -12.89
N ASP A 184 -10.37 -12.79 -12.95
CA ASP A 184 -10.58 -12.06 -14.21
C ASP A 184 -9.31 -12.04 -15.07
N ARG A 185 -8.13 -12.07 -14.43
CA ARG A 185 -6.81 -12.01 -15.11
C ARG A 185 -6.31 -13.38 -15.53
N ALA A 186 -6.48 -14.41 -14.69
CA ALA A 186 -5.87 -15.73 -14.85
C ALA A 186 -6.89 -16.87 -15.01
N GLY A 187 -8.19 -16.59 -15.00
CA GLY A 187 -9.26 -17.58 -15.12
C GLY A 187 -9.45 -18.43 -13.87
N ALA A 188 -10.16 -19.57 -14.03
CA ALA A 188 -10.61 -20.44 -12.92
C ALA A 188 -9.48 -21.05 -12.09
N ASP A 189 -8.28 -21.16 -12.65
CA ASP A 189 -7.10 -21.71 -11.98
C ASP A 189 -6.24 -20.64 -11.27
N ALA A 190 -6.81 -19.45 -11.07
CA ALA A 190 -6.14 -18.36 -10.38
C ALA A 190 -5.63 -18.82 -9.01
N ARG A 191 -4.32 -18.78 -8.85
CA ARG A 191 -3.58 -19.12 -7.61
C ARG A 191 -2.35 -18.23 -7.53
N GLY A 192 -1.65 -18.30 -6.42
CA GLY A 192 -0.42 -17.59 -6.19
C GLY A 192 -0.60 -16.33 -5.35
N TRP A 193 0.50 -15.63 -5.14
CA TRP A 193 0.59 -14.56 -4.15
C TRP A 193 -0.40 -13.40 -4.36
N ILE A 194 -0.77 -13.07 -5.61
CA ILE A 194 -1.77 -12.03 -5.88
C ILE A 194 -3.14 -12.46 -5.35
N TYR A 195 -3.55 -13.71 -5.66
CA TYR A 195 -4.78 -14.28 -5.16
C TYR A 195 -4.81 -14.31 -3.63
N ASP A 196 -3.69 -14.67 -3.01
CA ASP A 196 -3.57 -14.75 -1.55
C ASP A 196 -3.69 -13.36 -0.90
N ILE A 197 -3.10 -12.31 -1.50
CA ILE A 197 -3.29 -10.93 -1.05
C ILE A 197 -4.74 -10.45 -1.24
N GLU A 198 -5.37 -10.73 -2.39
CA GLU A 198 -6.77 -10.38 -2.64
C GLU A 198 -7.68 -11.01 -1.58
N LYS A 199 -7.55 -12.32 -1.39
CA LYS A 199 -8.31 -13.07 -0.40
C LYS A 199 -8.09 -12.51 1.01
N PHE A 200 -6.83 -12.38 1.42
CA PHE A 200 -6.47 -11.84 2.73
C PHE A 200 -7.04 -10.44 2.96
N GLY A 201 -6.88 -9.53 1.99
CA GLY A 201 -7.38 -8.16 2.10
C GLY A 201 -8.91 -8.10 2.24
N MET A 202 -9.63 -8.90 1.45
CA MET A 202 -11.10 -8.99 1.54
C MET A 202 -11.56 -9.59 2.88
N GLU A 203 -10.86 -10.62 3.41
CA GLU A 203 -11.19 -11.23 4.71
C GLU A 203 -10.92 -10.28 5.90
N GLN A 204 -9.94 -9.37 5.78
CA GLN A 204 -9.61 -8.40 6.82
C GLN A 204 -10.41 -7.10 6.73
N ALA A 205 -11.10 -6.85 5.63
CA ALA A 205 -11.89 -5.64 5.42
C ALA A 205 -13.20 -5.66 6.21
N ASP A 206 -13.72 -4.47 6.53
CA ASP A 206 -15.05 -4.29 7.10
C ASP A 206 -16.13 -4.22 6.01
N ALA A 207 -15.73 -3.84 4.78
CA ALA A 207 -16.57 -3.87 3.59
C ALA A 207 -15.74 -4.11 2.33
N VAL A 208 -16.38 -4.72 1.32
CA VAL A 208 -15.82 -4.98 -0.02
C VAL A 208 -16.74 -4.34 -1.06
N ILE A 209 -16.15 -3.62 -2.03
CA ILE A 209 -16.84 -2.99 -3.16
C ILE A 209 -16.32 -3.60 -4.45
#